data_0759b62da4ef6e8fb5a5e13eb12e2e27
#
_entry.id   0759b62da4ef6e8fb5a5e13eb12e2e27
#
_cell.length_a   1.000
_cell.length_b   1.000
_cell.length_c   1.000
_cell.angle_alpha   90.00
_cell.angle_beta   90.00
_cell.angle_gamma   90.00
#
_symmetry.space_group_name_H-M   'P 1'
#
loop_
_entity.id
_entity.type
_entity.pdbx_description
1 polymer ?
#
loop_
_entity_poly.entity_id
_entity_poly.type
_entity_poly.pdbx_seq_one_letter_code
_entity_poly.pdbx_strand_id
1 'polypeptide(L)'
;MVFPPPLSMRKSGGCFCPPQSYSARMIKGNRAAKPAADLELQRRIQELIAFKGGGHNENEVADIIENALKLLADVEETGDVRVIQTALRELRYAFRLFAPYAHVRKVTIFGSARTQSGKVEYQQAVDFGRKIVKAGFMVITGAGPGIMQAGHEGAGTANSFGVNIRLPWEQGANPVIAEDKKLMSFKYFFTRKLIFIRHSDAIVLFPGGFGTLDEGYEALTLMQTGK
;
A
#
# COMPACT_ATOMS: atom_id res chain seq x y z
N MET A 1 12.95 11.28 -12.78
CA MET A 1 13.76 10.06 -12.75
C MET A 1 12.78 8.89 -12.77
N VAL A 2 12.81 8.06 -13.78
CA VAL A 2 11.94 6.87 -13.90
C VAL A 2 12.80 5.67 -13.52
N PHE A 3 12.39 4.95 -12.47
CA PHE A 3 13.08 3.71 -12.07
C PHE A 3 12.36 2.52 -12.70
N PRO A 4 13.10 1.59 -13.34
CA PRO A 4 12.50 0.39 -13.89
C PRO A 4 11.97 -0.51 -12.77
N PRO A 5 10.96 -1.34 -13.05
CA PRO A 5 10.46 -2.33 -12.10
C PRO A 5 11.54 -3.34 -11.74
N PRO A 6 11.46 -3.99 -10.59
CA PRO A 6 12.34 -5.09 -10.25
C PRO A 6 12.24 -6.17 -11.35
N LEU A 7 13.39 -6.54 -11.88
CA LEU A 7 13.52 -7.52 -12.95
C LEU A 7 12.81 -8.82 -12.59
N SER A 8 11.73 -9.12 -13.32
CA SER A 8 11.20 -10.48 -13.37
C SER A 8 12.29 -11.35 -13.98
N MET A 9 12.73 -12.35 -13.23
CA MET A 9 13.79 -13.29 -13.63
C MET A 9 13.50 -13.90 -14.99
N ARG A 10 14.22 -13.48 -16.03
CA ARG A 10 14.42 -14.29 -17.22
C ARG A 10 15.41 -15.39 -16.86
N LYS A 11 14.98 -16.63 -17.05
CA LYS A 11 15.84 -17.82 -16.97
C LYS A 11 16.97 -17.71 -17.99
N SER A 12 18.17 -17.37 -17.56
CA SER A 12 19.40 -17.66 -18.26
C SER A 12 20.37 -18.22 -17.22
N GLY A 13 20.89 -19.43 -17.51
CA GLY A 13 21.68 -20.21 -16.58
C GLY A 13 22.98 -19.52 -16.16
N GLY A 14 23.03 -19.11 -14.95
CA GLY A 14 24.18 -18.68 -14.19
C GLY A 14 23.91 -19.02 -12.74
N CYS A 15 24.84 -19.73 -12.12
CA CYS A 15 24.77 -20.16 -10.73
C CYS A 15 24.66 -18.94 -9.83
N PHE A 16 23.42 -18.56 -9.48
CA PHE A 16 23.13 -17.53 -8.48
C PHE A 16 22.79 -18.28 -7.19
N CYS A 17 23.67 -18.19 -6.20
CA CYS A 17 23.36 -18.61 -4.84
C CYS A 17 22.12 -17.83 -4.37
N PRO A 18 21.01 -18.48 -3.99
CA PRO A 18 19.87 -17.77 -3.45
C PRO A 18 20.29 -17.10 -2.13
N PRO A 19 19.85 -15.86 -1.85
CA PRO A 19 20.03 -15.29 -0.54
C PRO A 19 19.34 -16.22 0.47
N GLN A 20 20.09 -16.61 1.50
CA GLN A 20 19.60 -17.49 2.56
C GLN A 20 18.27 -16.92 3.08
N SER A 21 17.24 -17.74 2.98
CA SER A 21 15.88 -17.41 3.41
C SER A 21 15.88 -16.88 4.84
N TYR A 22 15.57 -15.61 5.00
CA TYR A 22 15.37 -14.96 6.31
C TYR A 22 14.16 -15.51 7.07
N SER A 23 13.38 -16.38 6.43
CA SER A 23 12.12 -16.95 6.98
C SER A 23 12.30 -18.12 7.94
N ALA A 24 13.56 -18.63 8.15
CA ALA A 24 13.75 -19.87 8.91
C ALA A 24 14.34 -19.72 10.32
N ARG A 25 14.57 -18.49 10.81
CA ARG A 25 15.18 -18.28 12.14
C ARG A 25 14.34 -17.51 13.16
N MET A 26 13.11 -17.19 12.86
CA MET A 26 12.20 -16.74 13.91
C MET A 26 11.50 -17.97 14.51
N ILE A 27 11.94 -18.31 15.72
CA ILE A 27 11.25 -19.18 16.68
C ILE A 27 11.17 -20.67 16.27
N LYS A 28 12.30 -21.38 16.30
CA LYS A 28 12.28 -22.75 16.82
C LYS A 28 12.28 -22.70 18.35
N GLY A 29 11.27 -22.09 18.93
CA GLY A 29 10.91 -22.30 20.31
C GLY A 29 10.41 -23.73 20.43
N ASN A 30 10.91 -24.46 21.44
CA ASN A 30 10.45 -25.76 21.91
C ASN A 30 8.91 -25.78 21.84
N ARG A 31 8.32 -26.64 21.01
CA ARG A 31 6.87 -26.84 20.95
C ARG A 31 6.47 -27.63 22.22
N ALA A 32 6.43 -26.95 23.37
CA ALA A 32 5.63 -27.40 24.47
C ALA A 32 4.18 -27.58 23.99
N ALA A 33 3.50 -28.62 24.44
CA ALA A 33 2.09 -28.84 24.12
C ALA A 33 1.32 -27.55 24.45
N LYS A 34 0.53 -27.05 23.50
CA LYS A 34 -0.28 -25.82 23.74
C LYS A 34 -1.21 -26.11 24.94
N PRO A 35 -1.39 -25.13 25.85
CA PRO A 35 -2.34 -25.25 26.92
C PRO A 35 -3.75 -25.61 26.40
N ALA A 36 -4.52 -26.39 27.15
CA ALA A 36 -5.87 -26.80 26.76
C ALA A 36 -6.77 -25.58 26.38
N ALA A 37 -6.58 -24.45 27.08
CA ALA A 37 -7.28 -23.19 26.80
C ALA A 37 -6.96 -22.64 25.41
N ASP A 38 -5.71 -22.74 24.97
CA ASP A 38 -5.30 -22.25 23.63
C ASP A 38 -5.89 -23.12 22.51
N LEU A 39 -5.98 -24.44 22.74
CA LEU A 39 -6.61 -25.36 21.78
C LEU A 39 -8.11 -25.10 21.67
N GLU A 40 -8.78 -24.83 22.76
CA GLU A 40 -10.20 -24.45 22.75
C GLU A 40 -10.43 -23.12 22.08
N LEU A 41 -9.57 -22.12 22.32
CA LEU A 41 -9.63 -20.84 21.61
C LEU A 41 -9.48 -21.01 20.11
N GLN A 42 -8.49 -21.80 19.66
CA GLN A 42 -8.29 -22.07 18.24
C GLN A 42 -9.51 -22.77 17.61
N ARG A 43 -10.10 -23.75 18.32
CA ARG A 43 -11.32 -24.41 17.85
C ARG A 43 -12.46 -23.40 17.62
N ARG A 44 -12.69 -22.49 18.57
CA ARG A 44 -13.72 -21.46 18.47
C ARG A 44 -13.45 -20.47 17.34
N ILE A 45 -12.20 -20.10 17.11
CA ILE A 45 -11.81 -19.22 15.99
C ILE A 45 -12.12 -19.92 14.66
N GLN A 46 -11.79 -21.21 14.51
CA GLN A 46 -12.09 -21.96 13.31
C GLN A 46 -13.60 -22.12 13.08
N GLU A 47 -14.39 -22.34 14.12
CA GLU A 47 -15.85 -22.37 14.03
C GLU A 47 -16.43 -21.03 13.57
N LEU A 48 -15.87 -19.90 14.07
CA LEU A 48 -16.29 -18.56 13.64
C LEU A 48 -15.97 -18.31 12.17
N ILE A 49 -14.81 -18.74 11.69
CA ILE A 49 -14.41 -18.64 10.28
C ILE A 49 -15.33 -19.49 9.40
N ALA A 50 -15.59 -20.75 9.79
CA ALA A 50 -16.49 -21.63 9.08
C ALA A 50 -17.93 -21.07 9.04
N PHE A 51 -18.42 -20.48 10.13
CA PHE A 51 -19.72 -19.81 10.17
C PHE A 51 -19.81 -18.64 9.19
N LYS A 52 -18.68 -17.96 8.91
CA LYS A 52 -18.60 -16.88 7.90
C LYS A 52 -18.43 -17.40 6.46
N GLY A 53 -18.39 -18.68 6.26
CA GLY A 53 -18.29 -19.32 4.95
C GLY A 53 -16.89 -19.75 4.56
N GLY A 54 -15.92 -19.64 5.46
CA GLY A 54 -14.53 -20.03 5.19
C GLY A 54 -13.84 -19.23 4.10
N GLY A 55 -12.73 -19.73 3.58
CA GLY A 55 -12.02 -19.11 2.46
C GLY A 55 -10.56 -19.54 2.30
N HIS A 56 -9.92 -19.00 1.27
CA HIS A 56 -8.55 -19.38 0.90
C HIS A 56 -7.51 -19.02 1.97
N ASN A 57 -7.74 -17.97 2.78
CA ASN A 57 -6.78 -17.44 3.77
C ASN A 57 -7.26 -17.66 5.20
N GLU A 58 -7.85 -18.82 5.49
CA GLU A 58 -8.43 -19.10 6.81
C GLU A 58 -7.39 -19.08 7.93
N ASN A 59 -6.19 -19.61 7.69
CA ASN A 59 -5.11 -19.65 8.66
C ASN A 59 -4.61 -18.26 9.01
N GLU A 60 -4.38 -17.41 8.02
CA GLU A 60 -3.93 -16.03 8.19
C GLU A 60 -5.00 -15.19 8.91
N VAL A 61 -6.27 -15.44 8.62
CA VAL A 61 -7.38 -14.77 9.32
C VAL A 61 -7.48 -15.28 10.75
N ALA A 62 -7.29 -16.58 11.01
CA ALA A 62 -7.24 -17.14 12.35
C ALA A 62 -6.12 -16.52 13.19
N ASP A 63 -4.93 -16.37 12.61
CA ASP A 63 -3.79 -15.73 13.27
C ASP A 63 -4.06 -14.26 13.58
N ILE A 64 -4.72 -13.53 12.70
CA ILE A 64 -5.14 -12.13 12.94
C ILE A 64 -6.10 -12.08 14.13
N ILE A 65 -7.10 -12.96 14.18
CA ILE A 65 -8.08 -12.99 15.29
C ILE A 65 -7.38 -13.35 16.61
N GLU A 66 -6.51 -14.36 16.61
CA GLU A 66 -5.76 -14.75 17.81
C GLU A 66 -4.89 -13.60 18.33
N ASN A 67 -4.16 -12.91 17.42
CA ASN A 67 -3.34 -11.76 17.80
C ASN A 67 -4.21 -10.58 18.28
N ALA A 68 -5.38 -10.36 17.69
CA ALA A 68 -6.30 -9.32 18.16
C ALA A 68 -6.82 -9.60 19.59
N LEU A 69 -7.04 -10.86 19.93
CA LEU A 69 -7.46 -11.23 21.29
C LEU A 69 -6.33 -11.07 22.32
N LYS A 70 -5.07 -11.31 21.93
CA LYS A 70 -3.92 -11.07 22.80
C LYS A 70 -3.77 -9.60 23.23
N LEU A 71 -4.25 -8.65 22.41
CA LEU A 71 -4.24 -7.22 22.77
C LEU A 71 -5.01 -6.92 24.06
N LEU A 72 -5.95 -7.77 24.45
CA LEU A 72 -6.69 -7.61 25.70
C LEU A 72 -5.80 -7.73 26.95
N ALA A 73 -4.73 -8.52 26.85
CA ALA A 73 -3.78 -8.72 27.95
C ALA A 73 -2.49 -7.91 27.77
N ASP A 74 -2.09 -7.64 26.51
CA ASP A 74 -0.78 -7.08 26.19
C ASP A 74 -0.78 -5.54 26.16
N VAL A 75 -1.98 -4.91 25.96
CA VAL A 75 -2.06 -3.47 25.71
C VAL A 75 -3.10 -2.83 26.62
N GLU A 76 -2.63 -1.99 27.53
CA GLU A 76 -3.49 -1.23 28.46
C GLU A 76 -4.07 0.04 27.80
N GLU A 77 -3.29 0.69 26.92
CA GLU A 77 -3.66 1.97 26.31
C GLU A 77 -4.66 1.78 25.15
N THR A 78 -5.87 2.28 25.33
CA THR A 78 -6.90 2.25 24.28
C THR A 78 -6.43 2.94 22.98
N GLY A 79 -5.51 3.91 23.08
CA GLY A 79 -4.91 4.61 21.95
C GLY A 79 -4.20 3.65 20.99
N ASP A 80 -3.39 2.74 21.53
CA ASP A 80 -2.60 1.79 20.75
C ASP A 80 -3.51 0.76 20.05
N VAL A 81 -4.51 0.26 20.75
CA VAL A 81 -5.50 -0.63 20.14
C VAL A 81 -6.25 0.04 18.99
N ARG A 82 -6.57 1.34 19.12
CA ARG A 82 -7.19 2.13 18.04
C ARG A 82 -6.29 2.31 16.83
N VAL A 83 -4.98 2.37 17.01
CA VAL A 83 -4.02 2.41 15.90
C VAL A 83 -4.12 1.12 15.08
N ILE A 84 -4.04 -0.04 15.74
CA ILE A 84 -4.12 -1.36 15.10
C ILE A 84 -5.48 -1.55 14.40
N GLN A 85 -6.58 -1.23 15.10
CA GLN A 85 -7.93 -1.32 14.54
C GLN A 85 -8.08 -0.48 13.27
N THR A 86 -7.59 0.76 13.30
CA THR A 86 -7.70 1.68 12.16
C THR A 86 -6.84 1.21 11.02
N ALA A 87 -5.59 0.80 11.29
CA ALA A 87 -4.68 0.26 10.28
C ALA A 87 -5.27 -0.95 9.56
N LEU A 88 -5.80 -1.93 10.31
CA LEU A 88 -6.43 -3.11 9.74
C LEU A 88 -7.62 -2.74 8.83
N ARG A 89 -8.46 -1.79 9.26
CA ARG A 89 -9.61 -1.32 8.48
C ARG A 89 -9.17 -0.63 7.20
N GLU A 90 -8.15 0.23 7.26
CA GLU A 90 -7.62 0.97 6.11
C GLU A 90 -6.99 0.01 5.10
N LEU A 91 -6.13 -0.90 5.54
CA LEU A 91 -5.48 -1.89 4.67
C LEU A 91 -6.52 -2.81 4.01
N ARG A 92 -7.47 -3.35 4.78
CA ARG A 92 -8.54 -4.18 4.23
C ARG A 92 -9.36 -3.44 3.17
N TYR A 93 -9.68 -2.17 3.40
CA TYR A 93 -10.40 -1.36 2.44
C TYR A 93 -9.60 -1.14 1.16
N ALA A 94 -8.33 -0.77 1.29
CA ALA A 94 -7.44 -0.55 0.16
C ALA A 94 -7.25 -1.82 -0.67
N PHE A 95 -6.95 -2.96 -0.05
CA PHE A 95 -6.80 -4.24 -0.76
C PHE A 95 -8.06 -4.61 -1.56
N ARG A 96 -9.24 -4.42 -0.96
CA ARG A 96 -10.50 -4.64 -1.66
C ARG A 96 -10.66 -3.73 -2.88
N LEU A 97 -10.24 -2.47 -2.77
CA LEU A 97 -10.36 -1.48 -3.83
C LEU A 97 -9.41 -1.78 -5.00
N PHE A 98 -8.19 -2.22 -4.71
CA PHE A 98 -7.20 -2.56 -5.72
C PHE A 98 -7.41 -3.95 -6.35
N ALA A 99 -8.11 -4.86 -5.69
CA ALA A 99 -8.28 -6.26 -6.14
C ALA A 99 -8.79 -6.39 -7.58
N PRO A 100 -9.82 -5.65 -8.05
CA PRO A 100 -10.28 -5.75 -9.44
C PRO A 100 -9.24 -5.34 -10.48
N TYR A 101 -8.22 -4.61 -10.06
CA TYR A 101 -7.16 -4.05 -10.92
C TYR A 101 -5.80 -4.72 -10.68
N ALA A 102 -5.76 -5.89 -10.03
CA ALA A 102 -4.51 -6.57 -9.68
C ALA A 102 -3.65 -6.90 -10.91
N HIS A 103 -4.27 -7.18 -12.05
CA HIS A 103 -3.61 -7.50 -13.31
C HIS A 103 -3.13 -6.29 -14.12
N VAL A 104 -3.52 -5.07 -13.74
CA VAL A 104 -3.11 -3.83 -14.42
C VAL A 104 -1.90 -3.24 -13.72
N ARG A 105 -0.83 -2.97 -14.47
CA ARG A 105 0.34 -2.28 -13.93
C ARG A 105 0.00 -0.85 -13.52
N LYS A 106 0.65 -0.38 -12.47
CA LYS A 106 0.39 0.93 -11.89
C LYS A 106 1.68 1.69 -11.65
N VAL A 107 1.63 3.00 -11.88
CA VAL A 107 2.73 3.91 -11.56
C VAL A 107 2.28 4.92 -10.53
N THR A 108 3.07 5.10 -9.48
CA THR A 108 2.83 6.17 -8.51
C THR A 108 3.61 7.42 -8.91
N ILE A 109 2.94 8.57 -8.88
CA ILE A 109 3.51 9.88 -9.15
C ILE A 109 3.56 10.67 -7.86
N PHE A 110 4.76 11.07 -7.45
CA PHE A 110 5.01 12.00 -6.35
C PHE A 110 5.58 13.32 -6.86
N GLY A 111 5.24 14.41 -6.19
CA GLY A 111 5.73 15.74 -6.50
C GLY A 111 5.04 16.81 -5.66
N SER A 112 5.44 18.05 -5.85
CA SER A 112 4.96 19.17 -5.07
C SER A 112 3.45 19.42 -5.24
N ALA A 113 2.73 19.53 -4.12
CA ALA A 113 1.34 19.98 -4.07
C ALA A 113 1.16 21.46 -4.42
N ARG A 114 2.26 22.23 -4.46
CA ARG A 114 2.25 23.68 -4.69
C ARG A 114 2.56 24.08 -6.14
N THR A 115 2.86 23.13 -7.01
CA THR A 115 3.14 23.40 -8.42
C THR A 115 1.88 23.88 -9.13
N GLN A 116 1.92 25.10 -9.66
CA GLN A 116 0.79 25.71 -10.36
C GLN A 116 0.66 25.15 -11.79
N SER A 117 -0.54 25.16 -12.35
CA SER A 117 -0.87 24.61 -13.68
C SER A 117 -0.09 25.24 -14.83
N GLY A 118 0.36 26.49 -14.68
CA GLY A 118 1.19 27.19 -15.68
C GLY A 118 2.68 26.83 -15.67
N LYS A 119 3.14 25.97 -14.77
CA LYS A 119 4.55 25.57 -14.69
C LYS A 119 4.88 24.41 -15.61
N VAL A 120 6.11 24.37 -16.08
CA VAL A 120 6.62 23.33 -16.98
C VAL A 120 6.50 21.94 -16.35
N GLU A 121 6.81 21.82 -15.07
CA GLU A 121 6.75 20.56 -14.31
C GLU A 121 5.31 20.04 -14.21
N TYR A 122 4.32 20.93 -14.09
CA TYR A 122 2.91 20.56 -14.12
C TYR A 122 2.54 19.95 -15.46
N GLN A 123 2.87 20.65 -16.56
CA GLN A 123 2.58 20.17 -17.91
C GLN A 123 3.30 18.85 -18.20
N GLN A 124 4.55 18.70 -17.76
CA GLN A 124 5.28 17.44 -17.87
C GLN A 124 4.57 16.29 -17.13
N ALA A 125 3.99 16.55 -15.94
CA ALA A 125 3.24 15.55 -15.20
C ALA A 125 1.92 15.17 -15.91
N VAL A 126 1.22 16.13 -16.52
CA VAL A 126 0.04 15.86 -17.37
C VAL A 126 0.43 14.99 -18.56
N ASP A 127 1.49 15.36 -19.27
CA ASP A 127 1.96 14.62 -20.45
C ASP A 127 2.44 13.22 -20.09
N PHE A 128 3.12 13.06 -18.93
CA PHE A 128 3.51 11.77 -18.42
C PHE A 128 2.28 10.90 -18.11
N GLY A 129 1.29 11.43 -17.38
CA GLY A 129 0.04 10.72 -17.08
C GLY A 129 -0.65 10.20 -18.33
N ARG A 130 -0.75 11.05 -19.36
CA ARG A 130 -1.34 10.69 -20.66
C ARG A 130 -0.55 9.57 -21.37
N LYS A 131 0.78 9.68 -21.39
CA LYS A 131 1.66 8.71 -22.06
C LYS A 131 1.67 7.36 -21.35
N ILE A 132 1.70 7.36 -20.02
CA ILE A 132 1.78 6.11 -19.25
C ILE A 132 0.47 5.31 -19.32
N VAL A 133 -0.68 5.98 -19.40
CA VAL A 133 -1.97 5.32 -19.64
C VAL A 133 -2.01 4.69 -21.03
N LYS A 134 -1.50 5.37 -22.05
CA LYS A 134 -1.37 4.78 -23.41
C LYS A 134 -0.45 3.54 -23.43
N ALA A 135 0.50 3.45 -22.49
CA ALA A 135 1.35 2.28 -22.29
C ALA A 135 0.69 1.16 -21.44
N GLY A 136 -0.61 1.31 -21.09
CA GLY A 136 -1.40 0.31 -20.38
C GLY A 136 -1.24 0.32 -18.86
N PHE A 137 -0.75 1.43 -18.29
CA PHE A 137 -0.68 1.59 -16.82
C PHE A 137 -1.85 2.42 -16.30
N MET A 138 -2.16 2.22 -15.02
CA MET A 138 -2.94 3.15 -14.23
C MET A 138 -2.02 4.04 -13.38
N VAL A 139 -2.52 5.18 -12.96
CA VAL A 139 -1.79 6.18 -12.16
C VAL A 139 -2.30 6.17 -10.73
N ILE A 140 -1.39 6.18 -9.78
CA ILE A 140 -1.68 6.39 -8.35
C ILE A 140 -1.04 7.73 -7.95
N THR A 141 -1.79 8.58 -7.24
CA THR A 141 -1.23 9.78 -6.59
C THR A 141 -1.77 9.96 -5.18
N GLY A 142 -1.20 10.91 -4.45
CA GLY A 142 -1.70 11.34 -3.14
C GLY A 142 -3.02 12.11 -3.17
N ALA A 143 -3.64 12.28 -4.35
CA ALA A 143 -4.91 12.96 -4.57
C ALA A 143 -4.95 14.46 -4.21
N GLY A 144 -3.85 15.07 -3.81
CA GLY A 144 -3.75 16.50 -3.56
C GLY A 144 -3.66 17.35 -4.85
N PRO A 145 -3.48 18.67 -4.72
CA PRO A 145 -3.25 19.58 -5.84
C PRO A 145 -1.84 19.43 -6.45
N GLY A 146 -1.48 20.30 -7.36
CA GLY A 146 -0.17 20.38 -7.98
C GLY A 146 0.15 19.18 -8.85
N ILE A 147 1.33 18.59 -8.68
CA ILE A 147 1.80 17.46 -9.50
C ILE A 147 0.85 16.23 -9.40
N MET A 148 0.24 16.01 -8.25
CA MET A 148 -0.73 14.91 -8.07
C MET A 148 -1.97 15.10 -8.94
N GLN A 149 -2.50 16.33 -8.98
CA GLN A 149 -3.61 16.69 -9.85
C GLN A 149 -3.21 16.60 -11.33
N ALA A 150 -2.04 17.10 -11.68
CA ALA A 150 -1.52 17.03 -13.04
C ALA A 150 -1.42 15.59 -13.57
N GLY A 151 -0.92 14.68 -12.72
CA GLY A 151 -0.88 13.24 -13.03
C GLY A 151 -2.27 12.66 -13.30
N HIS A 152 -3.27 13.03 -12.49
CA HIS A 152 -4.67 12.62 -12.68
C HIS A 152 -5.31 13.25 -13.93
N GLU A 153 -5.06 14.52 -14.21
CA GLU A 153 -5.55 15.19 -15.44
C GLU A 153 -5.03 14.48 -16.70
N GLY A 154 -3.75 14.11 -16.69
CA GLY A 154 -3.16 13.37 -17.79
C GLY A 154 -3.71 11.95 -17.96
N ALA A 155 -3.92 11.25 -16.87
CA ALA A 155 -4.39 9.87 -16.86
C ALA A 155 -5.90 9.73 -17.08
N GLY A 156 -6.67 10.73 -16.66
CA GLY A 156 -8.13 10.67 -16.57
C GLY A 156 -8.62 9.86 -15.39
N THR A 157 -9.82 10.17 -14.92
CA THR A 157 -10.44 9.56 -13.72
C THR A 157 -10.51 8.02 -13.80
N ALA A 158 -10.85 7.48 -14.98
CA ALA A 158 -10.98 6.04 -15.17
C ALA A 158 -9.69 5.26 -14.86
N ASN A 159 -8.53 5.86 -15.13
CA ASN A 159 -7.21 5.26 -14.98
C ASN A 159 -6.46 5.75 -13.74
N SER A 160 -7.14 6.42 -12.81
CA SER A 160 -6.53 7.06 -11.65
C SER A 160 -6.99 6.43 -10.35
N PHE A 161 -6.05 6.32 -9.39
CA PHE A 161 -6.31 6.03 -7.97
C PHE A 161 -5.85 7.22 -7.12
N GLY A 162 -6.67 7.62 -6.17
CA GLY A 162 -6.34 8.63 -5.17
C GLY A 162 -6.07 7.97 -3.82
N VAL A 163 -4.85 8.11 -3.30
CA VAL A 163 -4.44 7.59 -1.99
C VAL A 163 -4.18 8.79 -1.08
N ASN A 164 -5.26 9.38 -0.56
CA ASN A 164 -5.23 10.62 0.20
C ASN A 164 -4.89 10.39 1.68
N ILE A 165 -4.46 11.44 2.37
CA ILE A 165 -4.25 11.48 3.84
C ILE A 165 -5.19 12.53 4.44
N ARG A 166 -5.78 12.22 5.58
CA ARG A 166 -6.60 13.19 6.32
C ARG A 166 -5.71 14.04 7.21
N LEU A 167 -5.51 15.29 6.83
CA LEU A 167 -4.81 16.29 7.64
C LEU A 167 -5.78 17.35 8.15
N PRO A 168 -5.56 17.92 9.35
CA PRO A 168 -6.49 18.87 9.97
C PRO A 168 -6.71 20.15 9.16
N TRP A 169 -5.76 20.50 8.30
CA TRP A 169 -5.71 21.78 7.58
C TRP A 169 -5.67 21.65 6.06
N GLU A 170 -5.73 20.44 5.51
CA GLU A 170 -5.63 20.28 4.06
C GLU A 170 -6.98 20.34 3.36
N GLN A 171 -6.92 20.88 2.15
CA GLN A 171 -8.02 20.84 1.20
C GLN A 171 -8.34 19.38 0.83
N GLY A 172 -9.58 19.14 0.43
CA GLY A 172 -10.04 17.83 -0.06
C GLY A 172 -9.24 17.34 -1.27
N ALA A 173 -9.60 16.16 -1.76
CA ALA A 173 -8.98 15.60 -2.96
C ALA A 173 -9.17 16.53 -4.18
N ASN A 174 -8.22 16.47 -5.13
CA ASN A 174 -8.33 17.24 -6.37
C ASN A 174 -9.59 16.83 -7.18
N PRO A 175 -10.13 17.74 -8.00
CA PRO A 175 -11.45 17.56 -8.65
C PRO A 175 -11.50 16.36 -9.60
N VAL A 176 -10.38 15.89 -10.12
CA VAL A 176 -10.34 14.75 -11.06
C VAL A 176 -10.75 13.45 -10.38
N ILE A 177 -10.42 13.29 -9.07
CA ILE A 177 -10.64 12.03 -8.34
C ILE A 177 -11.60 12.14 -7.17
N ALA A 178 -12.03 13.36 -6.79
CA ALA A 178 -12.77 13.65 -5.56
C ALA A 178 -14.03 12.81 -5.39
N GLU A 179 -14.76 12.53 -6.47
CA GLU A 179 -16.03 11.79 -6.44
C GLU A 179 -15.90 10.33 -6.95
N ASP A 180 -14.68 9.90 -7.27
CA ASP A 180 -14.47 8.55 -7.81
C ASP A 180 -14.30 7.53 -6.69
N LYS A 181 -14.88 6.34 -6.89
CA LYS A 181 -14.77 5.19 -5.96
C LYS A 181 -13.33 4.72 -5.71
N LYS A 182 -12.38 5.09 -6.58
CA LYS A 182 -10.95 4.79 -6.43
C LYS A 182 -10.20 5.81 -5.57
N LEU A 183 -10.92 6.77 -4.97
CA LEU A 183 -10.39 7.63 -3.92
C LEU A 183 -10.50 6.94 -2.57
N MET A 184 -9.39 6.86 -1.87
CA MET A 184 -9.34 6.40 -0.47
C MET A 184 -8.62 7.41 0.40
N SER A 185 -9.07 7.56 1.65
CA SER A 185 -8.47 8.49 2.62
C SER A 185 -7.97 7.75 3.84
N PHE A 186 -6.70 7.92 4.15
CA PHE A 186 -6.01 7.32 5.27
C PHE A 186 -5.88 8.29 6.44
N LYS A 187 -5.89 7.77 7.65
CA LYS A 187 -5.58 8.50 8.86
C LYS A 187 -4.08 8.46 9.17
N TYR A 188 -3.42 7.34 8.84
CA TYR A 188 -2.02 7.12 9.17
C TYR A 188 -1.13 7.13 7.93
N PHE A 189 0.03 7.77 8.05
CA PHE A 189 1.03 7.82 6.99
C PHE A 189 1.60 6.43 6.67
N PHE A 190 1.87 5.60 7.66
CA PHE A 190 2.48 4.29 7.45
C PHE A 190 1.58 3.33 6.65
N THR A 191 0.26 3.31 6.91
CA THR A 191 -0.68 2.50 6.12
C THR A 191 -0.77 3.02 4.68
N ARG A 192 -0.80 4.33 4.51
CA ARG A 192 -0.81 4.99 3.19
C ARG A 192 0.45 4.67 2.40
N LYS A 193 1.63 4.79 3.01
CA LYS A 193 2.92 4.47 2.39
C LYS A 193 3.00 3.03 1.93
N LEU A 194 2.56 2.09 2.77
CA LEU A 194 2.50 0.67 2.39
C LEU A 194 1.66 0.48 1.12
N ILE A 195 0.53 1.17 0.98
CA ILE A 195 -0.33 1.04 -0.20
C ILE A 195 0.35 1.58 -1.46
N PHE A 196 1.05 2.71 -1.38
CA PHE A 196 1.83 3.22 -2.51
C PHE A 196 2.86 2.20 -3.00
N ILE A 197 3.66 1.68 -2.09
CA ILE A 197 4.73 0.73 -2.43
C ILE A 197 4.14 -0.59 -2.97
N ARG A 198 3.18 -1.17 -2.24
CA ARG A 198 2.64 -2.49 -2.58
C ARG A 198 1.91 -2.56 -3.91
N HIS A 199 1.28 -1.47 -4.33
CA HIS A 199 0.45 -1.45 -5.53
C HIS A 199 1.10 -0.74 -6.71
N SER A 200 2.38 -0.36 -6.62
CA SER A 200 3.12 0.29 -7.70
C SER A 200 4.13 -0.64 -8.34
N ASP A 201 4.10 -0.70 -9.66
CA ASP A 201 5.15 -1.34 -10.46
C ASP A 201 6.31 -0.38 -10.75
N ALA A 202 6.06 0.92 -10.64
CA ALA A 202 7.07 1.96 -10.78
C ALA A 202 6.68 3.22 -9.97
N ILE A 203 7.68 3.99 -9.58
CA ILE A 203 7.52 5.27 -8.89
C ILE A 203 8.23 6.36 -9.70
N VAL A 204 7.55 7.48 -9.88
CA VAL A 204 8.07 8.64 -10.59
C VAL A 204 8.05 9.85 -9.66
N LEU A 205 9.20 10.50 -9.56
CA LEU A 205 9.41 11.68 -8.74
C LEU A 205 9.51 12.91 -9.63
N PHE A 206 8.63 13.87 -9.41
CA PHE A 206 8.72 15.24 -9.91
C PHE A 206 9.32 16.14 -8.82
N PRO A 207 9.78 17.33 -9.15
CA PRO A 207 10.28 18.28 -8.17
C PRO A 207 9.26 18.49 -7.04
N GLY A 208 9.73 18.39 -5.78
CA GLY A 208 8.86 18.47 -4.61
C GLY A 208 9.62 18.73 -3.31
N GLY A 209 8.86 18.85 -2.22
CA GLY A 209 9.40 19.07 -0.88
C GLY A 209 9.68 17.77 -0.11
N PHE A 210 9.73 17.90 1.21
CA PHE A 210 10.06 16.79 2.12
C PHE A 210 9.16 15.56 1.96
N GLY A 211 7.84 15.74 1.75
CA GLY A 211 6.94 14.60 1.53
C GLY A 211 7.27 13.81 0.26
N THR A 212 7.69 14.49 -0.82
CA THR A 212 8.15 13.81 -2.04
C THR A 212 9.46 13.06 -1.83
N LEU A 213 10.40 13.66 -1.06
CA LEU A 213 11.69 13.03 -0.73
C LEU A 213 11.50 11.83 0.20
N ASP A 214 10.62 11.93 1.18
CA ASP A 214 10.30 10.88 2.13
C ASP A 214 9.80 9.61 1.40
N GLU A 215 8.85 9.74 0.52
CA GLU A 215 8.34 8.62 -0.29
C GLU A 215 9.41 8.10 -1.29
N GLY A 216 10.22 9.01 -1.83
CA GLY A 216 11.31 8.64 -2.75
C GLY A 216 12.42 7.86 -2.06
N TYR A 217 12.87 8.27 -0.89
CA TYR A 217 13.92 7.57 -0.14
C TYR A 217 13.44 6.22 0.39
N GLU A 218 12.19 6.10 0.82
CA GLU A 218 11.63 4.81 1.21
C GLU A 218 11.64 3.83 0.03
N ALA A 219 11.16 4.26 -1.13
CA ALA A 219 11.19 3.43 -2.34
C ALA A 219 12.62 2.99 -2.71
N LEU A 220 13.59 3.91 -2.67
CA LEU A 220 15.00 3.60 -2.94
C LEU A 220 15.57 2.60 -1.92
N THR A 221 15.25 2.77 -0.64
CA THR A 221 15.69 1.85 0.42
C THR A 221 15.14 0.44 0.21
N LEU A 222 13.85 0.32 -0.13
CA LEU A 222 13.24 -0.99 -0.40
C LEU A 222 13.86 -1.65 -1.64
N MET A 223 14.10 -0.89 -2.69
CA MET A 223 14.81 -1.40 -3.88
C MET A 223 16.23 -1.87 -3.56
N GLN A 224 16.98 -1.09 -2.77
CA GLN A 224 18.33 -1.44 -2.36
C GLN A 224 18.39 -2.71 -1.51
N THR A 225 17.37 -2.92 -0.67
CA THR A 225 17.29 -4.07 0.25
C THR A 225 16.60 -5.29 -0.36
N GLY A 226 16.12 -5.21 -1.59
CA GLY A 226 15.44 -6.30 -2.29
C GLY A 226 14.06 -6.64 -1.72
N LYS A 227 13.40 -5.67 -1.16
CA LYS A 227 12.07 -5.78 -0.52
C LYS A 227 10.97 -5.24 -1.41
#